data_14f5ac5b23a083fd8653e885892ee58c
#
_entry.id   14f5ac5b23a083fd8653e885892ee58c
#
_cell.length_a   1.000
_cell.length_b   1.000
_cell.length_c   1.000
_cell.angle_alpha   90.00
_cell.angle_beta   90.00
_cell.angle_gamma   90.00
#
_symmetry.space_group_name_H-M   'P 1'
#
loop_
_entity.id
_entity.type
_entity.pdbx_description
1 polymer ?
#
loop_
_entity_poly.entity_id
_entity_poly.type
_entity_poly.pdbx_seq_one_letter_code
_entity_poly.pdbx_strand_id
1 'polypeptide(L)'
;MKEEKVFIPCDGLTLEGLLSVQEALPVRGGVVLCHPHPLYGGEVDNPVVTAAAEAAVEEGFQTLRFNFRGVGKSEGAHVDGVGEKEDVRAAIEFLSTKVDGPSLILVGYSFGARVGLPVAMEDARVKGMVAIAPPLEMYDFDFLKESKKDKLVIVGNRDLYCPMGRLKELYQHIEEPKALTVIQGADHFFSYHVGSLIPPLREFFRRSLT
;
A
#
# COMPACT_ATOMS: atom_id res chain seq x y z
N MET A 1 -17.41 3.43 10.39
CA MET A 1 -15.98 2.98 10.49
C MET A 1 -15.52 3.26 11.91
N LYS A 2 -14.93 2.27 12.58
CA LYS A 2 -14.24 2.43 13.86
C LYS A 2 -12.74 2.47 13.60
N GLU A 3 -12.05 3.39 14.24
CA GLU A 3 -10.61 3.54 14.12
C GLU A 3 -9.98 3.52 15.52
N GLU A 4 -8.88 2.78 15.66
CA GLU A 4 -8.14 2.61 16.91
C GLU A 4 -6.66 2.87 16.70
N LYS A 5 -6.04 3.65 17.59
CA LYS A 5 -4.59 3.82 17.63
C LYS A 5 -3.94 2.58 18.18
N VAL A 6 -2.94 2.08 17.47
CA VAL A 6 -2.18 0.89 17.84
C VAL A 6 -0.69 1.19 17.84
N PHE A 7 0.06 0.36 18.58
CA PHE A 7 1.51 0.38 18.61
C PHE A 7 2.03 -0.99 18.19
N ILE A 8 2.89 -1.02 17.19
CA ILE A 8 3.37 -2.23 16.53
C ILE A 8 4.82 -2.47 16.96
N PRO A 9 5.13 -3.57 17.64
CA PRO A 9 6.52 -3.95 17.95
C PRO A 9 7.28 -4.27 16.67
N CYS A 10 8.50 -3.71 16.52
CA CYS A 10 9.36 -3.91 15.37
C CYS A 10 10.84 -3.84 15.77
N ASP A 11 11.52 -4.98 15.90
CA ASP A 11 12.97 -5.08 16.14
C ASP A 11 13.52 -4.14 17.25
N GLY A 12 12.83 -4.14 18.40
CA GLY A 12 13.18 -3.28 19.53
C GLY A 12 12.70 -1.83 19.41
N LEU A 13 12.01 -1.49 18.32
CA LEU A 13 11.30 -0.23 18.12
C LEU A 13 9.80 -0.43 18.29
N THR A 14 9.09 0.68 18.43
CA THR A 14 7.62 0.74 18.42
C THR A 14 7.15 1.64 17.29
N LEU A 15 6.27 1.14 16.43
CA LEU A 15 5.68 1.92 15.34
C LEU A 15 4.25 2.34 15.71
N GLU A 16 3.90 3.58 15.37
CA GLU A 16 2.53 4.10 15.49
C GLU A 16 1.69 3.61 14.31
N GLY A 17 0.45 3.18 14.59
CA GLY A 17 -0.49 2.79 13.55
C GLY A 17 -1.94 3.15 13.87
N LEU A 18 -2.79 3.08 12.85
CA LEU A 18 -4.23 3.23 12.91
C LEU A 18 -4.88 1.98 12.32
N LEU A 19 -5.60 1.26 13.17
CA LEU A 19 -6.37 0.06 12.79
C LEU A 19 -7.82 0.48 12.56
N SER A 20 -8.37 0.21 11.37
CA SER A 20 -9.74 0.58 11.04
C SER A 20 -10.54 -0.60 10.55
N VAL A 21 -11.84 -0.66 10.92
CA VAL A 21 -12.78 -1.72 10.55
C VAL A 21 -14.20 -1.16 10.38
N GLN A 22 -14.97 -1.78 9.48
CA GLN A 22 -16.41 -1.56 9.39
C GLN A 22 -17.15 -2.62 10.19
N GLU A 23 -17.65 -2.23 11.39
CA GLU A 23 -18.30 -3.18 12.31
C GLU A 23 -19.60 -3.80 11.75
N ALA A 24 -20.23 -3.15 10.76
CA ALA A 24 -21.46 -3.63 10.14
C ALA A 24 -21.24 -4.72 9.06
N LEU A 25 -20.00 -5.00 8.68
CA LEU A 25 -19.64 -5.98 7.66
C LEU A 25 -18.78 -7.10 8.25
N PRO A 26 -18.91 -8.34 7.75
CA PRO A 26 -17.96 -9.39 8.09
C PRO A 26 -16.56 -9.02 7.55
N VAL A 27 -15.54 -9.28 8.35
CA VAL A 27 -14.15 -9.04 7.96
C VAL A 27 -13.73 -10.08 6.93
N ARG A 28 -13.38 -9.62 5.71
CA ARG A 28 -12.95 -10.47 4.58
C ARG A 28 -11.45 -10.76 4.56
N GLY A 29 -10.67 -9.94 5.26
CA GLY A 29 -9.21 -10.00 5.31
C GLY A 29 -8.61 -8.68 5.78
N GLY A 30 -7.30 -8.52 5.62
CA GLY A 30 -6.59 -7.33 6.04
C GLY A 30 -5.89 -6.58 4.91
N VAL A 31 -5.78 -5.25 5.05
CA VAL A 31 -5.01 -4.40 4.13
C VAL A 31 -3.98 -3.60 4.92
N VAL A 32 -2.70 -3.82 4.62
CA VAL A 32 -1.59 -3.00 5.12
C VAL A 32 -1.32 -1.88 4.13
N LEU A 33 -1.23 -0.64 4.62
CA LEU A 33 -1.01 0.54 3.79
C LEU A 33 0.29 1.24 4.17
N CYS A 34 1.18 1.41 3.17
CA CYS A 34 2.48 2.02 3.30
C CYS A 34 2.47 3.43 2.69
N HIS A 35 2.73 4.44 3.52
CA HIS A 35 2.70 5.84 3.12
C HIS A 35 3.90 6.25 2.22
N PRO A 36 3.85 7.43 1.55
CA PRO A 36 4.94 7.91 0.70
C PRO A 36 6.17 8.28 1.53
N HIS A 37 7.15 8.92 0.88
CA HIS A 37 8.47 9.14 1.46
C HIS A 37 8.43 9.94 2.78
N PRO A 38 9.02 9.39 3.88
CA PRO A 38 9.02 10.01 5.21
C PRO A 38 9.51 11.46 5.22
N LEU A 39 10.62 11.73 4.54
CA LEU A 39 11.24 13.07 4.55
C LEU A 39 10.50 14.10 3.67
N TYR A 40 9.48 13.67 2.92
CA TYR A 40 8.66 14.55 2.07
C TYR A 40 7.19 14.60 2.53
N GLY A 41 6.96 14.47 3.82
CA GLY A 41 5.63 14.56 4.44
C GLY A 41 4.78 13.30 4.30
N GLY A 42 5.44 12.16 4.09
CA GLY A 42 4.76 10.86 4.16
C GLY A 42 4.44 10.51 5.60
N GLU A 43 3.15 10.22 5.85
CA GLU A 43 2.63 9.84 7.17
C GLU A 43 1.32 9.06 7.03
N VAL A 44 0.85 8.53 8.14
CA VAL A 44 -0.35 7.70 8.27
C VAL A 44 -1.64 8.39 7.78
N ASP A 45 -1.73 9.71 7.87
CA ASP A 45 -2.88 10.53 7.47
C ASP A 45 -2.76 11.13 6.06
N ASN A 46 -1.77 10.67 5.26
CA ASN A 46 -1.65 11.11 3.87
C ASN A 46 -2.97 10.85 3.10
N PRO A 47 -3.50 11.84 2.35
CA PRO A 47 -4.81 11.73 1.70
C PRO A 47 -4.98 10.52 0.77
N VAL A 48 -3.92 10.12 0.04
CA VAL A 48 -3.93 8.95 -0.84
C VAL A 48 -4.05 7.65 -0.02
N VAL A 49 -3.30 7.57 1.07
CA VAL A 49 -3.32 6.41 1.99
C VAL A 49 -4.67 6.30 2.70
N THR A 50 -5.21 7.43 3.15
CA THR A 50 -6.54 7.50 3.79
C THR A 50 -7.63 7.05 2.83
N ALA A 51 -7.66 7.57 1.60
CA ALA A 51 -8.63 7.18 0.59
C ALA A 51 -8.56 5.68 0.25
N ALA A 52 -7.34 5.13 0.20
CA ALA A 52 -7.16 3.69 -0.04
C ALA A 52 -7.66 2.83 1.14
N ALA A 53 -7.45 3.31 2.38
CA ALA A 53 -7.97 2.64 3.57
C ALA A 53 -9.50 2.68 3.62
N GLU A 54 -10.12 3.84 3.34
CA GLU A 54 -11.57 3.99 3.27
C GLU A 54 -12.19 3.06 2.23
N ALA A 55 -11.60 3.01 1.01
CA ALA A 55 -12.04 2.11 -0.05
C ALA A 55 -11.99 0.62 0.37
N ALA A 56 -10.96 0.22 1.11
CA ALA A 56 -10.83 -1.15 1.62
C ALA A 56 -11.85 -1.46 2.73
N VAL A 57 -12.04 -0.54 3.68
CA VAL A 57 -13.01 -0.71 4.78
C VAL A 57 -14.44 -0.80 4.24
N GLU A 58 -14.80 -0.03 3.22
CA GLU A 58 -16.12 -0.11 2.56
C GLU A 58 -16.36 -1.45 1.87
N GLU A 59 -15.32 -2.18 1.46
CA GLU A 59 -15.41 -3.52 0.89
C GLU A 59 -15.21 -4.64 1.93
N GLY A 60 -15.24 -4.30 3.23
CA GLY A 60 -15.21 -5.27 4.34
C GLY A 60 -13.82 -5.71 4.79
N PHE A 61 -12.77 -4.97 4.47
CA PHE A 61 -11.43 -5.26 4.96
C PHE A 61 -11.13 -4.51 6.26
N GLN A 62 -10.38 -5.14 7.14
CA GLN A 62 -9.72 -4.45 8.23
C GLN A 62 -8.42 -3.83 7.70
N THR A 63 -8.17 -2.56 8.01
CA THR A 63 -7.01 -1.84 7.47
C THR A 63 -6.04 -1.44 8.55
N LEU A 64 -4.74 -1.49 8.23
CA LEU A 64 -3.67 -0.97 9.07
C LEU A 64 -2.87 0.06 8.27
N ARG A 65 -3.04 1.34 8.61
CA ARG A 65 -2.14 2.41 8.22
C ARG A 65 -1.11 2.57 9.33
N PHE A 66 0.15 2.72 9.01
CA PHE A 66 1.20 2.89 10.03
C PHE A 66 2.23 3.91 9.57
N ASN A 67 2.89 4.52 10.54
CA ASN A 67 4.03 5.40 10.31
C ASN A 67 5.32 4.59 10.26
N PHE A 68 6.10 4.73 9.18
CA PHE A 68 7.45 4.19 9.13
C PHE A 68 8.30 4.75 10.26
N ARG A 69 9.38 4.06 10.61
CA ARG A 69 10.35 4.49 11.62
C ARG A 69 10.76 5.96 11.43
N GLY A 70 10.82 6.71 12.53
CA GLY A 70 11.16 8.13 12.53
C GLY A 70 10.04 9.08 12.08
N VAL A 71 8.82 8.58 11.83
CA VAL A 71 7.65 9.40 11.48
C VAL A 71 6.64 9.41 12.61
N GLY A 72 6.05 10.56 12.91
CA GLY A 72 5.03 10.72 13.96
C GLY A 72 5.53 10.25 15.31
N LYS A 73 4.87 9.23 15.89
CA LYS A 73 5.28 8.61 17.16
C LYS A 73 6.04 7.30 16.97
N SER A 74 6.34 6.91 15.73
CA SER A 74 7.19 5.75 15.46
C SER A 74 8.63 6.05 15.88
N GLU A 75 9.21 5.12 16.63
CA GLU A 75 10.60 5.22 17.08
C GLU A 75 11.58 4.99 15.92
N GLY A 76 12.87 5.22 16.18
CA GLY A 76 13.95 5.05 15.23
C GLY A 76 14.14 6.23 14.30
N ALA A 77 14.74 6.00 13.14
CA ALA A 77 15.00 7.00 12.12
C ALA A 77 14.90 6.39 10.71
N HIS A 78 14.59 7.22 9.73
CA HIS A 78 14.57 6.84 8.32
C HIS A 78 15.95 6.34 7.86
N VAL A 79 16.00 5.19 7.17
CA VAL A 79 17.22 4.55 6.67
C VAL A 79 17.08 4.09 5.21
N ASP A 80 16.48 4.95 4.40
CA ASP A 80 16.36 4.83 2.93
C ASP A 80 15.82 3.49 2.41
N GLY A 81 14.81 2.96 3.09
CA GLY A 81 14.10 1.75 2.69
C GLY A 81 14.71 0.43 3.19
N VAL A 82 15.85 0.47 3.89
CA VAL A 82 16.46 -0.74 4.44
C VAL A 82 15.71 -1.20 5.69
N GLY A 83 15.63 -0.34 6.71
CA GLY A 83 14.91 -0.64 7.94
C GLY A 83 13.40 -0.61 7.75
N GLU A 84 12.90 0.23 6.85
CA GLU A 84 11.47 0.33 6.56
C GLU A 84 10.86 -0.97 6.00
N LYS A 85 11.67 -1.88 5.42
CA LYS A 85 11.21 -3.23 5.08
C LYS A 85 10.85 -4.05 6.31
N GLU A 86 11.59 -3.90 7.42
CA GLU A 86 11.26 -4.55 8.68
C GLU A 86 9.99 -3.97 9.29
N ASP A 87 9.76 -2.65 9.13
CA ASP A 87 8.51 -2.01 9.54
C ASP A 87 7.31 -2.62 8.80
N VAL A 88 7.45 -2.87 7.49
CA VAL A 88 6.41 -3.53 6.70
C VAL A 88 6.18 -4.96 7.16
N ARG A 89 7.24 -5.73 7.45
CA ARG A 89 7.11 -7.10 7.98
C ARG A 89 6.38 -7.11 9.32
N ALA A 90 6.72 -6.18 10.22
CA ALA A 90 6.07 -6.03 11.51
C ALA A 90 4.58 -5.65 11.35
N ALA A 91 4.25 -4.75 10.43
CA ALA A 91 2.87 -4.36 10.13
C ALA A 91 2.04 -5.53 9.56
N ILE A 92 2.61 -6.33 8.64
CA ILE A 92 1.98 -7.55 8.11
C ILE A 92 1.74 -8.56 9.23
N GLU A 93 2.75 -8.82 10.06
CA GLU A 93 2.63 -9.73 11.21
C GLU A 93 1.54 -9.26 12.16
N PHE A 94 1.57 -7.98 12.57
CA PHE A 94 0.59 -7.42 13.47
C PHE A 94 -0.84 -7.56 12.92
N LEU A 95 -1.08 -7.18 11.67
CA LEU A 95 -2.42 -7.27 11.09
C LEU A 95 -2.86 -8.72 10.92
N SER A 96 -1.95 -9.65 10.62
CA SER A 96 -2.27 -11.07 10.49
C SER A 96 -2.81 -11.69 11.77
N THR A 97 -2.48 -11.13 12.95
CA THR A 97 -3.05 -11.57 14.24
C THR A 97 -4.44 -11.00 14.51
N LYS A 98 -4.94 -10.08 13.69
CA LYS A 98 -6.22 -9.38 13.88
C LYS A 98 -7.30 -9.82 12.90
N VAL A 99 -6.94 -10.57 11.86
CA VAL A 99 -7.87 -11.09 10.86
C VAL A 99 -7.82 -12.61 10.81
N ASP A 100 -8.94 -13.23 10.51
CA ASP A 100 -9.01 -14.69 10.36
C ASP A 100 -8.47 -15.09 8.99
N GLY A 101 -7.48 -16.00 8.98
CA GLY A 101 -6.92 -16.59 7.75
C GLY A 101 -5.81 -15.78 7.07
N PRO A 102 -5.10 -16.40 6.11
CA PRO A 102 -3.94 -15.83 5.43
C PRO A 102 -4.34 -14.97 4.23
N SER A 103 -5.12 -13.92 4.44
CA SER A 103 -5.70 -13.14 3.34
C SER A 103 -5.42 -11.66 3.53
N LEU A 104 -4.17 -11.28 3.25
CA LEU A 104 -3.74 -9.88 3.31
C LEU A 104 -3.52 -9.30 1.90
N ILE A 105 -3.72 -8.00 1.81
CA ILE A 105 -3.36 -7.16 0.66
C ILE A 105 -2.38 -6.10 1.16
N LEU A 106 -1.39 -5.75 0.35
CA LEU A 106 -0.52 -4.63 0.63
C LEU A 106 -0.75 -3.53 -0.40
N VAL A 107 -0.99 -2.32 0.09
CA VAL A 107 -1.07 -1.09 -0.70
C VAL A 107 0.15 -0.24 -0.41
N GLY A 108 0.93 0.08 -1.43
CA GLY A 108 2.06 0.99 -1.31
C GLY A 108 1.88 2.22 -2.20
N TYR A 109 2.08 3.41 -1.63
CA TYR A 109 2.10 4.66 -2.36
C TYR A 109 3.52 5.21 -2.48
N SER A 110 3.98 5.44 -3.71
CA SER A 110 5.29 6.02 -3.99
C SER A 110 6.43 5.25 -3.30
N PHE A 111 7.15 5.84 -2.35
CA PHE A 111 8.15 5.17 -1.52
C PHE A 111 7.57 3.93 -0.81
N GLY A 112 6.35 4.00 -0.33
CA GLY A 112 5.66 2.85 0.27
C GLY A 112 5.51 1.67 -0.71
N ALA A 113 5.36 1.93 -2.01
CA ALA A 113 5.37 0.88 -3.02
C ALA A 113 6.77 0.27 -3.19
N ARG A 114 7.83 1.11 -3.25
CA ARG A 114 9.23 0.65 -3.33
C ARG A 114 9.59 -0.30 -2.20
N VAL A 115 9.17 0.06 -0.98
CA VAL A 115 9.56 -0.69 0.23
C VAL A 115 8.64 -1.87 0.48
N GLY A 116 7.33 -1.64 0.37
CA GLY A 116 6.33 -2.61 0.78
C GLY A 116 6.12 -3.76 -0.21
N LEU A 117 6.12 -3.48 -1.53
CA LEU A 117 5.79 -4.51 -2.50
C LEU A 117 6.82 -5.67 -2.57
N PRO A 118 8.14 -5.44 -2.46
CA PRO A 118 9.09 -6.57 -2.36
C PRO A 118 8.82 -7.45 -1.14
N VAL A 119 8.53 -6.86 0.02
CA VAL A 119 8.17 -7.62 1.24
C VAL A 119 6.86 -8.39 1.02
N ALA A 120 5.85 -7.74 0.44
CA ALA A 120 4.58 -8.38 0.11
C ALA A 120 4.75 -9.55 -0.86
N MET A 121 5.66 -9.47 -1.80
CA MET A 121 5.93 -10.54 -2.75
C MET A 121 6.48 -11.80 -2.07
N GLU A 122 7.34 -11.63 -1.06
CA GLU A 122 7.95 -12.73 -0.30
C GLU A 122 6.99 -13.36 0.72
N ASP A 123 6.01 -12.62 1.24
CA ASP A 123 5.11 -13.09 2.31
C ASP A 123 3.91 -13.86 1.74
N ALA A 124 3.81 -15.14 2.06
CA ALA A 124 2.74 -16.02 1.57
C ALA A 124 1.32 -15.62 2.05
N ARG A 125 1.20 -14.85 3.12
CA ARG A 125 -0.08 -14.33 3.65
C ARG A 125 -0.63 -13.22 2.78
N VAL A 126 0.21 -12.46 2.08
CA VAL A 126 -0.20 -11.40 1.16
C VAL A 126 -0.61 -12.03 -0.17
N LYS A 127 -1.88 -11.87 -0.56
CA LYS A 127 -2.46 -12.42 -1.79
C LYS A 127 -2.57 -11.40 -2.93
N GLY A 128 -2.63 -10.11 -2.58
CA GLY A 128 -2.75 -9.03 -3.55
C GLY A 128 -1.85 -7.84 -3.22
N MET A 129 -1.50 -7.08 -4.25
CA MET A 129 -0.61 -5.92 -4.14
C MET A 129 -1.17 -4.75 -4.95
N VAL A 130 -1.12 -3.55 -4.38
CA VAL A 130 -1.48 -2.31 -5.08
C VAL A 130 -0.29 -1.36 -5.08
N ALA A 131 0.16 -0.97 -6.26
CA ALA A 131 1.16 0.07 -6.46
C ALA A 131 0.48 1.38 -6.86
N ILE A 132 0.44 2.37 -5.99
CA ILE A 132 -0.04 3.71 -6.31
C ILE A 132 1.17 4.60 -6.61
N ALA A 133 1.22 5.16 -7.82
CA ALA A 133 2.31 6.01 -8.30
C ALA A 133 3.72 5.43 -7.99
N PRO A 134 4.05 4.22 -8.46
CA PRO A 134 5.39 3.66 -8.24
C PRO A 134 6.44 4.57 -8.90
N PRO A 135 7.47 5.05 -8.17
CA PRO A 135 8.41 6.04 -8.70
C PRO A 135 9.48 5.37 -9.59
N LEU A 136 9.09 4.95 -10.79
CA LEU A 136 9.90 4.20 -11.75
C LEU A 136 11.11 4.98 -12.28
N GLU A 137 11.11 6.32 -12.17
CA GLU A 137 12.24 7.15 -12.55
C GLU A 137 13.39 7.04 -11.54
N MET A 138 13.08 6.70 -10.29
CA MET A 138 14.03 6.70 -9.18
C MET A 138 14.47 5.30 -8.78
N TYR A 139 13.59 4.29 -8.95
CA TYR A 139 13.78 2.95 -8.41
C TYR A 139 13.38 1.86 -9.39
N ASP A 140 14.01 0.71 -9.24
CA ASP A 140 13.70 -0.50 -9.99
C ASP A 140 12.48 -1.21 -9.39
N PHE A 141 11.54 -1.59 -10.27
CA PHE A 141 10.34 -2.37 -9.97
C PHE A 141 10.26 -3.67 -10.78
N ASP A 142 11.38 -4.12 -11.34
CA ASP A 142 11.45 -5.33 -12.18
C ASP A 142 11.02 -6.60 -11.43
N PHE A 143 11.14 -6.60 -10.10
CA PHE A 143 10.62 -7.69 -9.25
C PHE A 143 9.13 -7.97 -9.47
N LEU A 144 8.33 -6.99 -9.91
CA LEU A 144 6.91 -7.22 -10.22
C LEU A 144 6.68 -8.16 -11.40
N LYS A 145 7.66 -8.30 -12.30
CA LYS A 145 7.57 -9.17 -13.48
C LYS A 145 7.40 -10.64 -13.09
N GLU A 146 7.99 -11.05 -11.98
CA GLU A 146 8.00 -12.45 -11.51
C GLU A 146 6.87 -12.78 -10.53
N SER A 147 6.10 -11.78 -10.10
CA SER A 147 5.05 -11.98 -9.11
C SER A 147 3.81 -12.61 -9.73
N LYS A 148 3.30 -13.68 -9.12
CA LYS A 148 2.04 -14.36 -9.48
C LYS A 148 0.84 -13.89 -8.64
N LYS A 149 1.06 -12.97 -7.69
CA LYS A 149 -0.01 -12.39 -6.87
C LYS A 149 -0.87 -11.45 -7.70
N ASP A 150 -2.14 -11.25 -7.32
CA ASP A 150 -2.98 -10.24 -7.98
C ASP A 150 -2.41 -8.84 -7.77
N LYS A 151 -2.34 -8.06 -8.84
CA LYS A 151 -1.69 -6.73 -8.83
C LYS A 151 -2.59 -5.67 -9.46
N LEU A 152 -2.62 -4.50 -8.81
CA LEU A 152 -3.18 -3.29 -9.39
C LEU A 152 -2.10 -2.19 -9.39
N VAL A 153 -1.91 -1.55 -10.53
CA VAL A 153 -1.08 -0.35 -10.64
C VAL A 153 -1.99 0.84 -10.93
N ILE A 154 -1.89 1.91 -10.14
CA ILE A 154 -2.61 3.16 -10.35
C ILE A 154 -1.61 4.30 -10.53
N VAL A 155 -1.77 5.09 -11.58
CA VAL A 155 -0.85 6.19 -11.90
C VAL A 155 -1.60 7.37 -12.50
N GLY A 156 -1.10 8.58 -12.27
CA GLY A 156 -1.51 9.78 -13.01
C GLY A 156 -0.77 9.88 -14.35
N ASN A 157 -1.44 10.29 -15.42
CA ASN A 157 -0.76 10.44 -16.72
C ASN A 157 0.16 11.68 -16.80
N ARG A 158 0.18 12.52 -15.76
CA ARG A 158 1.11 13.64 -15.58
C ARG A 158 2.13 13.41 -14.48
N ASP A 159 2.26 12.17 -14.01
CA ASP A 159 3.23 11.80 -13.01
C ASP A 159 4.66 11.79 -13.61
N LEU A 160 5.51 12.70 -13.13
CA LEU A 160 6.89 12.81 -13.57
C LEU A 160 7.83 11.75 -12.97
N TYR A 161 7.44 11.15 -11.83
CA TYR A 161 8.20 10.07 -11.19
C TYR A 161 7.83 8.68 -11.71
N CYS A 162 6.65 8.58 -12.36
CA CYS A 162 6.20 7.36 -13.03
C CYS A 162 5.86 7.66 -14.52
N PRO A 163 6.86 7.92 -15.36
CA PRO A 163 6.62 8.27 -16.78
C PRO A 163 5.88 7.16 -17.50
N MET A 164 4.83 7.52 -18.26
CA MET A 164 3.97 6.57 -18.96
C MET A 164 4.73 5.62 -19.91
N GLY A 165 5.84 6.05 -20.47
CA GLY A 165 6.69 5.20 -21.33
C GLY A 165 7.30 4.05 -20.55
N ARG A 166 7.97 4.36 -19.42
CA ARG A 166 8.57 3.36 -18.51
C ARG A 166 7.52 2.44 -17.90
N LEU A 167 6.36 3.01 -17.50
CA LEU A 167 5.28 2.21 -16.97
C LEU A 167 4.76 1.18 -17.99
N LYS A 168 4.54 1.59 -19.24
CA LYS A 168 4.09 0.69 -20.31
C LYS A 168 5.09 -0.43 -20.56
N GLU A 169 6.37 -0.11 -20.62
CA GLU A 169 7.45 -1.09 -20.79
C GLU A 169 7.46 -2.10 -19.64
N LEU A 170 7.46 -1.64 -18.39
CA LEU A 170 7.38 -2.54 -17.23
C LEU A 170 6.11 -3.38 -17.26
N TYR A 171 4.93 -2.75 -17.45
CA TYR A 171 3.64 -3.40 -17.37
C TYR A 171 3.45 -4.51 -18.39
N GLN A 172 4.03 -4.37 -19.60
CA GLN A 172 3.98 -5.41 -20.62
C GLN A 172 4.61 -6.73 -20.17
N HIS A 173 5.62 -6.66 -19.29
CA HIS A 173 6.37 -7.83 -18.81
C HIS A 173 5.91 -8.35 -17.43
N ILE A 174 5.00 -7.66 -16.74
CA ILE A 174 4.40 -8.17 -15.49
C ILE A 174 3.50 -9.36 -15.83
N GLU A 175 3.63 -10.46 -15.09
CA GLU A 175 2.74 -11.63 -15.23
C GLU A 175 1.32 -11.34 -14.74
N GLU A 176 0.34 -12.05 -15.31
CA GLU A 176 -1.05 -12.05 -14.79
C GLU A 176 -1.13 -12.77 -13.43
N PRO A 177 -2.13 -12.46 -12.58
CA PRO A 177 -3.16 -11.42 -12.79
C PRO A 177 -2.64 -10.01 -12.50
N LYS A 178 -2.98 -9.06 -13.36
CA LYS A 178 -2.60 -7.65 -13.24
C LYS A 178 -3.69 -6.72 -13.76
N ALA A 179 -3.75 -5.51 -13.22
CA ALA A 179 -4.60 -4.44 -13.72
C ALA A 179 -3.84 -3.11 -13.70
N LEU A 180 -4.17 -2.23 -14.62
CA LEU A 180 -3.61 -0.88 -14.70
C LEU A 180 -4.75 0.13 -14.79
N THR A 181 -4.70 1.13 -13.93
CA THR A 181 -5.57 2.31 -14.00
C THR A 181 -4.74 3.56 -14.20
N VAL A 182 -5.04 4.32 -15.25
CA VAL A 182 -4.40 5.60 -15.53
C VAL A 182 -5.40 6.73 -15.28
N ILE A 183 -5.14 7.56 -14.28
CA ILE A 183 -6.00 8.71 -13.93
C ILE A 183 -5.58 9.91 -14.77
N GLN A 184 -6.50 10.35 -15.63
CA GLN A 184 -6.23 11.46 -16.57
C GLN A 184 -6.11 12.79 -15.82
N GLY A 185 -5.06 13.53 -16.11
CA GLY A 185 -4.78 14.85 -15.52
C GLY A 185 -4.07 14.80 -14.17
N ALA A 186 -4.01 13.65 -13.52
CA ALA A 186 -3.38 13.51 -12.21
C ALA A 186 -1.84 13.56 -12.31
N ASP A 187 -1.24 14.23 -11.34
CA ASP A 187 0.20 14.22 -11.05
C ASP A 187 0.56 13.09 -10.06
N HIS A 188 1.83 13.07 -9.63
CA HIS A 188 2.33 12.10 -8.64
C HIS A 188 1.59 12.15 -7.30
N PHE A 189 1.14 13.34 -6.91
CA PHE A 189 0.50 13.60 -5.62
C PHE A 189 -1.02 13.44 -5.67
N PHE A 190 -1.57 13.14 -6.84
CA PHE A 190 -3.02 13.10 -7.10
C PHE A 190 -3.72 14.38 -6.66
N SER A 191 -3.06 15.53 -6.84
CA SER A 191 -3.62 16.84 -6.54
C SER A 191 -4.98 16.99 -7.23
N TYR A 192 -6.03 17.26 -6.45
CA TYR A 192 -7.44 17.31 -6.89
C TYR A 192 -8.01 16.00 -7.47
N HIS A 193 -7.27 14.87 -7.45
CA HIS A 193 -7.69 13.61 -8.04
C HIS A 193 -7.74 12.43 -7.04
N VAL A 194 -7.59 12.68 -5.74
CA VAL A 194 -7.60 11.62 -4.71
C VAL A 194 -8.88 10.78 -4.80
N GLY A 195 -10.05 11.39 -4.98
CA GLY A 195 -11.32 10.67 -5.14
C GLY A 195 -11.37 9.73 -6.36
N SER A 196 -10.53 9.96 -7.39
CA SER A 196 -10.45 9.10 -8.56
C SER A 196 -9.75 7.78 -8.30
N LEU A 197 -9.08 7.64 -7.14
CA LEU A 197 -8.46 6.39 -6.70
C LEU A 197 -9.50 5.39 -6.19
N ILE A 198 -10.62 5.87 -5.64
CA ILE A 198 -11.61 5.04 -4.94
C ILE A 198 -12.24 3.97 -5.84
N PRO A 199 -12.76 4.28 -7.05
CA PRO A 199 -13.41 3.27 -7.87
C PRO A 199 -12.50 2.08 -8.25
N PRO A 200 -11.27 2.26 -8.78
CA PRO A 200 -10.40 1.14 -9.13
C PRO A 200 -9.91 0.36 -7.90
N LEU A 201 -9.71 1.03 -6.75
CA LEU A 201 -9.36 0.36 -5.49
C LEU A 201 -10.49 -0.54 -5.01
N ARG A 202 -11.73 -0.03 -4.99
CA ARG A 202 -12.91 -0.83 -4.60
C ARG A 202 -13.12 -2.02 -5.52
N GLU A 203 -12.97 -1.84 -6.84
CA GLU A 203 -13.07 -2.93 -7.80
C GLU A 203 -12.01 -4.01 -7.50
N PHE A 204 -10.76 -3.61 -7.25
CA PHE A 204 -9.69 -4.53 -6.88
C PHE A 204 -10.01 -5.27 -5.57
N PHE A 205 -10.39 -4.57 -4.50
CA PHE A 205 -10.71 -5.18 -3.22
C PHE A 205 -11.93 -6.11 -3.30
N ARG A 206 -12.93 -5.77 -4.11
CA ARG A 206 -14.14 -6.59 -4.26
C ARG A 206 -13.85 -7.94 -4.88
N ARG A 207 -12.97 -8.00 -5.89
CA ARG A 207 -12.58 -9.23 -6.58
C ARG A 207 -11.50 -10.03 -5.85
N SER A 208 -10.69 -9.35 -5.03
CA SER A 208 -9.64 -10.01 -4.28
C SER A 208 -10.23 -10.87 -3.18
N LEU A 209 -9.69 -12.08 -2.98
CA LEU A 209 -10.10 -13.03 -1.93
C LEU A 209 -11.49 -13.68 -2.18
N THR A 210 -11.94 -13.75 -3.42
CA THR A 210 -13.06 -14.62 -3.82
C THR A 210 -12.57 -16.02 -4.17
#